data_a73f0b0e76db7fe75c791c410bd0799d
#
_entry.id   a73f0b0e76db7fe75c791c410bd0799d
#
_cell.length_a   1.000
_cell.length_b   1.000
_cell.length_c   1.000
_cell.angle_alpha   90.00
_cell.angle_beta   90.00
_cell.angle_gamma   90.00
#
_symmetry.space_group_name_H-M   'P 1'
#
loop_
_entity.id
_entity.type
_entity.pdbx_description
1 polymer ?
#
loop_
_entity_poly.entity_id
_entity_poly.type
_entity_poly.pdbx_seq_one_letter_code
_entity_poly.pdbx_strand_id
1 'polypeptide(L)'
;MTKTSVKTADGNIPSHVHIENLKRLTKWLEMLREEWNRRYADVRCQKEGGRCSIEEPIIINSAYRSPQVNKAVGGAPTSNHLTGCAADIHCLGKEQAIRYACILLDISDESQEDFDELLIEQSAKSIWVHFAVRPSENRRRVDFLRWRPG
;
A
#
# COMPACT_ATOMS: atom_id res chain seq x y z
N MET A 1 -1.41 7.67 -14.23
CA MET A 1 -0.22 8.55 -14.31
C MET A 1 0.98 7.77 -13.81
N THR A 2 1.85 7.38 -14.72
CA THR A 2 3.09 6.72 -14.35
C THR A 2 4.01 7.74 -13.69
N LYS A 3 4.20 7.62 -12.39
CA LYS A 3 5.27 8.34 -11.73
C LYS A 3 6.57 7.93 -12.42
N THR A 4 7.34 8.92 -12.85
CA THR A 4 8.68 8.70 -13.34
C THR A 4 9.41 7.90 -12.26
N SER A 5 9.68 6.64 -12.53
CA SER A 5 10.42 5.80 -11.59
C SER A 5 11.83 6.40 -11.43
N VAL A 6 12.23 6.63 -10.19
CA VAL A 6 13.58 7.05 -9.88
C VAL A 6 14.52 5.95 -10.34
N LYS A 7 15.42 6.27 -11.28
CA LYS A 7 16.45 5.36 -11.74
C LYS A 7 17.71 5.55 -10.92
N THR A 8 18.25 4.45 -10.42
CA THR A 8 19.50 4.42 -9.64
C THR A 8 20.48 3.45 -10.22
N ALA A 9 21.75 3.59 -9.87
CA ALA A 9 22.82 2.73 -10.40
C ALA A 9 22.66 1.26 -9.99
N ASP A 10 22.02 0.98 -8.85
CA ASP A 10 21.75 -0.38 -8.38
C ASP A 10 20.58 -1.06 -9.09
N GLY A 11 19.85 -0.35 -9.98
CA GLY A 11 18.72 -0.87 -10.75
C GLY A 11 17.48 -1.21 -9.92
N ASN A 12 17.47 -0.92 -8.64
CA ASN A 12 16.36 -1.23 -7.72
C ASN A 12 15.95 -2.71 -7.78
N ILE A 13 16.92 -3.62 -7.77
CA ILE A 13 16.68 -5.06 -7.91
C ILE A 13 16.51 -5.71 -6.54
N PRO A 14 15.35 -6.32 -6.26
CA PRO A 14 15.13 -7.01 -4.98
C PRO A 14 15.90 -8.32 -4.91
N SER A 15 16.38 -8.66 -3.71
CA SER A 15 16.97 -9.97 -3.43
C SER A 15 15.88 -11.05 -3.30
N HIS A 16 16.29 -12.31 -3.20
CA HIS A 16 15.36 -13.42 -2.99
C HIS A 16 14.52 -13.25 -1.71
N VAL A 17 15.12 -12.78 -0.62
CA VAL A 17 14.43 -12.50 0.65
C VAL A 17 13.40 -11.38 0.47
N HIS A 18 13.75 -10.33 -0.25
CA HIS A 18 12.84 -9.23 -0.56
C HIS A 18 11.64 -9.70 -1.39
N ILE A 19 11.86 -10.60 -2.34
CA ILE A 19 10.78 -11.19 -3.16
C ILE A 19 9.82 -12.00 -2.29
N GLU A 20 10.31 -12.78 -1.34
CA GLU A 20 9.45 -13.54 -0.41
C GLU A 20 8.60 -12.59 0.45
N ASN A 21 9.18 -11.47 0.90
CA ASN A 21 8.44 -10.44 1.63
C ASN A 21 7.37 -9.79 0.74
N LEU A 22 7.70 -9.49 -0.52
CA LEU A 22 6.74 -8.95 -1.48
C LEU A 22 5.57 -9.92 -1.75
N LYS A 23 5.84 -11.22 -1.82
CA LYS A 23 4.79 -12.23 -1.98
C LYS A 23 3.82 -12.24 -0.81
N ARG A 24 4.33 -12.13 0.42
CA ARG A 24 3.49 -12.02 1.63
C ARG A 24 2.60 -10.78 1.56
N LEU A 25 3.18 -9.64 1.25
CA LEU A 25 2.48 -8.37 1.09
C LEU A 25 1.40 -8.46 0.00
N THR A 26 1.71 -9.08 -1.14
CA THR A 26 0.79 -9.22 -2.27
C THR A 26 -0.47 -9.98 -1.89
N LYS A 27 -0.39 -10.98 -1.03
CA LYS A 27 -1.58 -11.70 -0.55
C LYS A 27 -2.57 -10.76 0.16
N TRP A 28 -2.08 -9.88 1.00
CA TRP A 28 -2.91 -8.87 1.66
C TRP A 28 -3.51 -7.89 0.66
N LEU A 29 -2.74 -7.45 -0.32
CA LEU A 29 -3.20 -6.52 -1.35
C LEU A 29 -4.27 -7.15 -2.26
N GLU A 30 -4.16 -8.44 -2.57
CA GLU A 30 -5.18 -9.18 -3.30
C GLU A 30 -6.47 -9.31 -2.49
N MET A 31 -6.38 -9.59 -1.21
CA MET A 31 -7.54 -9.61 -0.31
C MET A 31 -8.20 -8.24 -0.21
N LEU A 32 -7.41 -7.17 -0.13
CA LEU A 32 -7.91 -5.79 -0.18
C LEU A 32 -8.66 -5.52 -1.48
N ARG A 33 -8.11 -5.93 -2.62
CA ARG A 33 -8.74 -5.74 -3.93
C ARG A 33 -10.08 -6.47 -4.01
N GLU A 34 -10.13 -7.72 -3.60
CA GLU A 34 -11.36 -8.53 -3.61
C GLU A 34 -12.44 -7.91 -2.71
N GLU A 35 -12.10 -7.54 -1.48
CA GLU A 35 -13.04 -6.93 -0.54
C GLU A 35 -13.51 -5.55 -0.98
N TRP A 36 -12.62 -4.73 -1.54
CA TRP A 36 -12.99 -3.44 -2.11
C TRP A 36 -14.04 -3.58 -3.20
N ASN A 37 -13.80 -4.48 -4.15
CA ASN A 37 -14.73 -4.71 -5.26
C ASN A 37 -16.05 -5.29 -4.78
N ARG A 38 -16.01 -6.23 -3.84
CA ARG A 38 -17.22 -6.82 -3.26
C ARG A 38 -18.07 -5.77 -2.55
N ARG A 39 -17.46 -4.86 -1.80
CA ARG A 39 -18.17 -3.88 -0.97
C ARG A 39 -18.65 -2.67 -1.76
N TYR A 40 -17.89 -2.21 -2.74
CA TYR A 40 -18.07 -0.86 -3.31
C TYR A 40 -18.22 -0.80 -4.83
N ALA A 41 -17.74 -1.75 -5.59
CA ALA A 41 -17.82 -1.69 -7.06
C ALA A 41 -19.25 -1.69 -7.55
N ASP A 42 -20.11 -2.57 -7.04
CA ASP A 42 -21.51 -2.66 -7.42
C ASP A 42 -22.31 -1.39 -7.09
N VAL A 43 -22.01 -0.77 -5.95
CA VAL A 43 -22.69 0.47 -5.51
C VAL A 43 -22.36 1.64 -6.42
N ARG A 44 -21.12 1.75 -6.87
CA ARG A 44 -20.71 2.77 -7.85
C ARG A 44 -21.38 2.57 -9.18
N CYS A 45 -21.43 1.32 -9.63
CA CYS A 45 -22.06 0.96 -10.88
C CYS A 45 -23.54 1.34 -10.93
N GLN A 46 -24.28 1.11 -9.86
CA GLN A 46 -25.69 1.48 -9.76
C GLN A 46 -25.90 2.99 -9.84
N LYS A 47 -24.98 3.78 -9.27
CA LYS A 47 -25.05 5.25 -9.32
C LYS A 47 -24.77 5.82 -10.72
N GLU A 48 -23.95 5.15 -11.50
CA GLU A 48 -23.58 5.56 -12.85
C GLU A 48 -24.49 4.98 -13.93
N GLY A 49 -25.50 4.19 -13.56
CA GLY A 49 -26.51 3.64 -14.47
C GLY A 49 -25.98 2.60 -15.44
N GLY A 50 -24.83 1.99 -15.16
CA GLY A 50 -24.17 1.05 -16.05
C GLY A 50 -24.06 -0.37 -15.50
N ARG A 51 -23.82 -1.33 -16.38
CA ARG A 51 -23.42 -2.68 -15.99
C ARG A 51 -21.93 -2.69 -15.67
N CYS A 52 -21.56 -2.92 -14.40
CA CYS A 52 -20.17 -3.08 -14.02
C CYS A 52 -19.72 -4.51 -14.19
N SER A 53 -18.95 -4.75 -15.22
CA SER A 53 -18.16 -5.96 -15.37
C SER A 53 -16.67 -5.74 -15.05
N ILE A 54 -16.28 -4.51 -14.68
CA ILE A 54 -14.88 -4.13 -14.49
C ILE A 54 -14.56 -4.01 -13.01
N GLU A 55 -13.69 -4.89 -12.54
CA GLU A 55 -13.10 -4.77 -11.21
C GLU A 55 -12.15 -3.57 -11.13
N GLU A 56 -12.22 -2.83 -10.03
CA GLU A 56 -11.26 -1.76 -9.77
C GLU A 56 -9.94 -2.35 -9.29
N PRO A 57 -8.80 -1.97 -9.87
CA PRO A 57 -7.50 -2.41 -9.41
C PRO A 57 -7.06 -1.64 -8.16
N ILE A 58 -6.21 -2.27 -7.37
CA ILE A 58 -5.42 -1.58 -6.34
C ILE A 58 -4.14 -1.08 -7.00
N ILE A 59 -3.92 0.22 -6.98
CA ILE A 59 -2.78 0.86 -7.65
C ILE A 59 -1.67 1.10 -6.64
N ILE A 60 -0.51 0.54 -6.92
CA ILE A 60 0.66 0.64 -6.04
C ILE A 60 1.62 1.68 -6.61
N ASN A 61 1.92 2.70 -5.81
CA ASN A 61 2.85 3.76 -6.17
C ASN A 61 4.31 3.40 -5.87
N SER A 62 4.53 2.62 -4.82
CA SER A 62 5.86 2.22 -4.38
C SER A 62 5.76 0.92 -3.58
N ALA A 63 6.72 0.03 -3.77
CA ALA A 63 6.84 -1.19 -2.99
C ALA A 63 8.30 -1.36 -2.54
N TYR A 64 9.04 -2.33 -3.09
CA TYR A 64 10.46 -2.45 -2.76
C TYR A 64 11.23 -1.20 -3.18
N ARG A 65 12.11 -0.75 -2.30
CA ARG A 65 13.10 0.30 -2.59
C ARG A 65 14.48 -0.18 -2.20
N SER A 66 15.42 -0.13 -3.14
CA SER A 66 16.83 -0.29 -2.81
C SER A 66 17.30 0.85 -1.89
N PRO A 67 18.44 0.71 -1.20
CA PRO A 67 18.98 1.80 -0.39
C PRO A 67 19.17 3.11 -1.17
N GLN A 68 19.60 3.03 -2.43
CA GLN A 68 19.77 4.22 -3.28
C GLN A 68 18.43 4.88 -3.62
N VAL A 69 17.40 4.10 -4.00
CA VAL A 69 16.06 4.62 -4.27
C VAL A 69 15.45 5.23 -3.01
N ASN A 70 15.56 4.54 -1.88
CA ASN A 70 15.03 5.04 -0.61
C ASN A 70 15.64 6.38 -0.21
N LYS A 71 16.95 6.52 -0.37
CA LYS A 71 17.64 7.78 -0.13
C LYS A 71 17.19 8.88 -1.08
N ALA A 72 17.05 8.57 -2.38
CA ALA A 72 16.63 9.52 -3.41
C ALA A 72 15.22 10.08 -3.19
N VAL A 73 14.31 9.28 -2.62
CA VAL A 73 12.93 9.72 -2.33
C VAL A 73 12.76 10.24 -0.89
N GLY A 74 13.82 10.33 -0.12
CA GLY A 74 13.78 10.82 1.27
C GLY A 74 13.14 9.86 2.27
N GLY A 75 13.18 8.57 2.01
CA GLY A 75 12.66 7.54 2.90
C GLY A 75 13.50 7.37 4.16
N ALA A 76 12.86 6.91 5.24
CA ALA A 76 13.55 6.65 6.51
C ALA A 76 14.59 5.51 6.34
N PRO A 77 15.74 5.58 7.02
CA PRO A 77 16.75 4.51 6.96
C PRO A 77 16.25 3.14 7.43
N THR A 78 15.18 3.12 8.21
CA THR A 78 14.55 1.90 8.76
C THR A 78 13.25 1.54 8.06
N SER A 79 13.00 2.10 6.87
CA SER A 79 11.76 1.89 6.12
C SER A 79 11.54 0.42 5.77
N ASN A 80 10.30 -0.04 5.95
CA ASN A 80 9.86 -1.37 5.51
C ASN A 80 9.90 -1.55 3.97
N HIS A 81 9.97 -0.48 3.21
CA HIS A 81 10.20 -0.54 1.76
C HIS A 81 11.56 -1.15 1.40
N LEU A 82 12.58 -0.96 2.24
CA LEU A 82 13.92 -1.50 2.03
C LEU A 82 13.98 -3.03 2.03
N THR A 83 13.04 -3.67 2.70
CA THR A 83 12.99 -5.13 2.82
C THR A 83 11.89 -5.77 1.96
N GLY A 84 11.13 -4.98 1.20
CA GLY A 84 9.99 -5.47 0.42
C GLY A 84 8.76 -5.75 1.27
N CYS A 85 8.71 -5.24 2.50
CA CYS A 85 7.62 -5.46 3.44
C CYS A 85 6.52 -4.41 3.37
N ALA A 86 6.69 -3.34 2.61
CA ALA A 86 5.74 -2.23 2.52
C ALA A 86 5.33 -1.89 1.11
N ALA A 87 4.10 -1.40 0.97
CA ALA A 87 3.58 -0.79 -0.25
C ALA A 87 2.89 0.53 0.08
N ASP A 88 3.03 1.50 -0.81
CA ASP A 88 2.24 2.72 -0.81
C ASP A 88 1.10 2.56 -1.81
N ILE A 89 -0.13 2.57 -1.32
CA ILE A 89 -1.34 2.33 -2.09
C ILE A 89 -1.93 3.66 -2.49
N HIS A 90 -2.06 3.88 -3.80
CA HIS A 90 -2.69 5.09 -4.34
C HIS A 90 -4.15 5.20 -3.90
N CYS A 91 -4.56 6.40 -3.49
CA CYS A 91 -5.95 6.70 -3.15
C CYS A 91 -6.44 7.92 -3.93
N LEU A 92 -7.70 7.88 -4.36
CA LEU A 92 -8.35 9.01 -5.05
C LEU A 92 -8.66 10.16 -4.09
N GLY A 93 -8.81 9.87 -2.81
CA GLY A 93 -9.11 10.86 -1.78
C GLY A 93 -9.16 10.23 -0.39
N LYS A 94 -9.54 11.03 0.59
CA LYS A 94 -9.58 10.62 1.99
C LYS A 94 -10.56 9.46 2.26
N GLU A 95 -11.72 9.49 1.64
CA GLU A 95 -12.73 8.44 1.81
C GLU A 95 -12.20 7.08 1.38
N GLN A 96 -11.57 6.99 0.20
CA GLN A 96 -10.99 5.75 -0.27
C GLN A 96 -9.86 5.27 0.66
N ALA A 97 -9.02 6.19 1.13
CA ALA A 97 -7.95 5.86 2.06
C ALA A 97 -8.50 5.26 3.37
N ILE A 98 -9.54 5.87 3.94
CA ILE A 98 -10.19 5.37 5.15
C ILE A 98 -10.83 4.00 4.91
N ARG A 99 -11.51 3.82 3.79
CA ARG A 99 -12.13 2.53 3.45
C ARG A 99 -11.10 1.42 3.25
N TYR A 100 -9.99 1.70 2.57
CA TYR A 100 -8.89 0.75 2.43
C TYR A 100 -8.32 0.36 3.80
N ALA A 101 -8.11 1.33 4.67
CA ALA A 101 -7.61 1.08 6.02
C ALA A 101 -8.58 0.21 6.83
N CYS A 102 -9.88 0.48 6.77
CA CYS A 102 -10.90 -0.33 7.44
C CYS A 102 -10.92 -1.77 6.92
N ILE A 103 -10.82 -1.97 5.62
CA ILE A 103 -10.77 -3.32 5.03
C ILE A 103 -9.52 -4.08 5.51
N LEU A 104 -8.36 -3.43 5.53
CA LEU A 104 -7.12 -4.05 6.01
C LEU A 104 -7.20 -4.43 7.49
N LEU A 105 -7.84 -3.61 8.31
CA LEU A 105 -8.12 -3.95 9.72
C LEU A 105 -9.05 -5.17 9.82
N ASP A 106 -10.11 -5.21 9.04
CA ASP A 106 -11.04 -6.34 9.00
C ASP A 106 -10.33 -7.63 8.57
N ILE A 107 -9.47 -7.57 7.55
CA ILE A 107 -8.67 -8.71 7.09
C ILE A 107 -7.78 -9.22 8.22
N SER A 108 -7.11 -8.33 8.94
CA SER A 108 -6.27 -8.69 10.08
C SER A 108 -7.06 -9.38 11.17
N ASP A 109 -8.21 -8.82 11.52
CA ASP A 109 -9.06 -9.34 12.59
C ASP A 109 -9.66 -10.71 12.23
N GLU A 110 -10.15 -10.87 11.01
CA GLU A 110 -10.74 -12.13 10.53
C GLU A 110 -9.72 -13.24 10.34
N SER A 111 -8.53 -12.92 9.84
CA SER A 111 -7.46 -13.90 9.64
C SER A 111 -6.66 -14.20 10.90
N GLN A 112 -6.76 -13.35 11.92
CA GLN A 112 -5.92 -13.38 13.12
C GLN A 112 -4.42 -13.21 12.80
N GLU A 113 -4.11 -12.65 11.64
CA GLU A 113 -2.76 -12.26 11.25
C GLU A 113 -2.54 -10.78 11.53
N ASP A 114 -1.36 -10.44 12.03
CA ASP A 114 -1.02 -9.06 12.33
C ASP A 114 -0.24 -8.41 11.18
N PHE A 115 -0.21 -7.08 11.19
CA PHE A 115 0.58 -6.27 10.27
C PHE A 115 1.51 -5.34 11.05
N ASP A 116 2.49 -4.78 10.37
CA ASP A 116 3.46 -3.89 11.02
C ASP A 116 2.99 -2.43 11.04
N GLU A 117 2.60 -1.91 9.88
CA GLU A 117 2.16 -0.53 9.75
C GLU A 117 0.94 -0.40 8.84
N LEU A 118 -0.01 0.42 9.26
CA LEU A 118 -1.15 0.86 8.48
C LEU A 118 -1.28 2.36 8.69
N LEU A 119 -0.71 3.13 7.76
CA LEU A 119 -0.59 4.57 7.89
C LEU A 119 -1.34 5.24 6.74
N ILE A 120 -2.24 6.17 7.07
CA ILE A 120 -2.79 7.08 6.08
C ILE A 120 -1.87 8.29 6.04
N GLU A 121 -1.19 8.46 4.92
CA GLU A 121 -0.22 9.53 4.72
C GLU A 121 -0.75 10.55 3.72
N GLN A 122 -0.54 11.81 3.99
CA GLN A 122 -0.98 12.92 3.17
C GLN A 122 0.14 13.94 2.95
N SER A 123 0.32 14.31 1.68
CA SER A 123 1.13 15.47 1.29
C SER A 123 0.21 16.62 0.87
N ALA A 124 0.79 17.75 0.44
CA ALA A 124 0.01 18.85 -0.11
C ALA A 124 -0.80 18.47 -1.37
N LYS A 125 -0.35 17.45 -2.12
CA LYS A 125 -0.88 17.09 -3.45
C LYS A 125 -1.58 15.73 -3.50
N SER A 126 -1.32 14.84 -2.56
CA SER A 126 -1.80 13.46 -2.64
C SER A 126 -2.02 12.84 -1.27
N ILE A 127 -2.79 11.76 -1.28
CA ILE A 127 -3.03 10.91 -0.12
C ILE A 127 -2.83 9.46 -0.53
N TRP A 128 -2.24 8.65 0.34
CA TRP A 128 -2.02 7.23 0.11
C TRP A 128 -2.09 6.45 1.42
N VAL A 129 -2.24 5.14 1.29
CA VAL A 129 -2.12 4.22 2.42
C VAL A 129 -0.78 3.52 2.34
N HIS A 130 0.05 3.71 3.36
CA HIS A 130 1.26 2.94 3.57
C HIS A 130 0.91 1.71 4.39
N PHE A 131 1.11 0.54 3.83
CA PHE A 131 0.81 -0.74 4.48
C PHE A 131 2.04 -1.64 4.48
N ALA A 132 2.37 -2.18 5.65
CA ALA A 132 3.55 -3.03 5.81
C ALA A 132 3.23 -4.29 6.61
N VAL A 133 3.77 -5.41 6.14
CA VAL A 133 3.72 -6.70 6.83
C VAL A 133 5.11 -7.30 6.87
N ARG A 134 5.62 -7.57 8.05
CA ARG A 134 6.89 -8.25 8.27
C ARG A 134 6.67 -9.77 8.44
N PRO A 135 7.72 -10.60 8.23
CA PRO A 135 7.63 -12.03 8.52
C PRO A 135 7.35 -12.31 10.00
N SER A 136 7.77 -11.42 10.90
CA SER A 136 7.57 -11.53 12.35
C SER A 136 7.68 -10.15 13.00
N GLU A 137 7.32 -10.08 14.29
CA GLU A 137 7.44 -8.86 15.11
C GLU A 137 6.65 -7.66 14.53
N ASN A 138 5.45 -7.93 14.02
CA ASN A 138 4.55 -6.90 13.52
C ASN A 138 4.00 -6.06 14.67
N ARG A 139 4.14 -4.73 14.57
CA ARG A 139 3.82 -3.79 15.66
C ARG A 139 2.37 -3.33 15.70
N ARG A 140 1.59 -3.58 14.66
CA ARG A 140 0.22 -3.09 14.48
C ARG A 140 0.11 -1.57 14.69
N ARG A 141 1.02 -0.83 14.12
CA ARG A 141 1.00 0.63 14.17
C ARG A 141 -0.02 1.18 13.20
N VAL A 142 -1.03 1.89 13.72
CA VAL A 142 -2.06 2.56 12.92
C VAL A 142 -1.98 4.05 13.21
N ASP A 143 -1.86 4.87 12.18
CA ASP A 143 -1.68 6.32 12.36
C ASP A 143 -2.09 7.12 11.12
N PHE A 144 -2.27 8.41 11.31
CA PHE A 144 -2.44 9.42 10.26
C PHE A 144 -1.21 10.32 10.28
N LEU A 145 -0.51 10.39 9.15
CA LEU A 145 0.71 11.17 9.04
C LEU A 145 0.59 12.22 7.93
N ARG A 146 0.99 13.45 8.26
CA ARG A 146 1.18 14.48 7.26
C ARG A 146 2.66 14.50 6.89
N TRP A 147 2.93 14.14 5.64
CA TRP A 147 4.29 14.18 5.12
C TRP A 147 4.71 15.63 4.91
N ARG A 148 5.87 15.97 5.47
CA ARG A 148 6.52 17.27 5.32
C ARG A 148 7.90 17.02 4.76
N PRO A 149 8.23 17.56 3.58
CA PRO A 149 9.61 17.52 3.11
C PRO A 149 10.50 18.22 4.14
N GLY A 150 11.53 17.51 4.58
CA GLY A 150 12.52 18.00 5.53
C GLY A 150 13.38 19.12 4.96
#